data_eaf453b436f89779db24cbfece7e883b
#
_entry.id   eaf453b436f89779db24cbfece7e883b
#
_cell.length_a   1.000
_cell.length_b   1.000
_cell.length_c   1.000
_cell.angle_alpha   90.00
_cell.angle_beta   90.00
_cell.angle_gamma   90.00
#
_symmetry.space_group_name_H-M   'P 1'
#
loop_
_entity.id
_entity.type
_entity.pdbx_description
1 polymer ?
#
loop_
_entity_poly.entity_id
_entity_poly.type
_entity_poly.pdbx_seq_one_letter_code
_entity_poly.pdbx_strand_id
1 'polypeptide(L)'
;LDKYVAEKDIVRIPNRIATIQQKAAEIQQKDADIRAKCSEWGLNTYILDDAMKTPDSSNILRAIDELEKRVENAKQEYKAFINDANEAVKEARKYKIDVSDMLQLIATITGDKREWIMSKASCKDTLVKFQQEIQKAVDAAKGKSGKDIPHRAVKTDYKTDADVDETFKSINAEFTTDKWFANGDLKLSPTTRRGVNGDTYMDGRIRLTPDRLQRVKSALAKIGQGKSDTITDLEADAMATLWHEITHNRNVPGNMYTTSIQTDVMEMMNEFVARKTLPEFYSKLGCAKTPQPQFINNRDSTGYNRRVLGYDFVIQKLGLDPDKVLQSAKKNLFALKYTEQETTAIQALLDGGLDTFKGANGKKIGKAQIKKIVAFCRKGMSTTTIENYLKQEGIIK
;
A
#
# COMPACT_ATOMS: atom_id res chain seq x y z
N LEU A 1 57.77 40.52 2.16
CA LEU A 1 56.89 39.33 2.21
C LEU A 1 56.00 39.35 3.49
N ASP A 2 56.61 39.62 4.65
CA ASP A 2 55.91 39.61 5.96
C ASP A 2 54.82 40.70 6.05
N LYS A 3 55.07 41.89 5.50
CA LYS A 3 54.09 42.98 5.45
C LYS A 3 52.88 42.62 4.56
N TYR A 4 53.10 41.88 3.47
CA TYR A 4 52.04 41.45 2.55
C TYR A 4 51.21 40.30 3.12
N VAL A 5 51.80 39.44 3.95
CA VAL A 5 51.11 38.38 4.67
C VAL A 5 50.23 38.97 5.76
N ALA A 6 50.74 39.94 6.54
CA ALA A 6 49.99 40.60 7.59
C ALA A 6 48.77 41.39 7.08
N GLU A 7 48.87 42.09 5.97
CA GLU A 7 47.73 42.82 5.36
C GLU A 7 46.64 41.89 4.83
N LYS A 8 46.99 40.73 4.29
CA LYS A 8 45.98 39.71 3.90
C LYS A 8 45.30 39.10 5.09
N ASP A 9 45.98 38.86 6.19
CA ASP A 9 45.42 38.25 7.40
C ASP A 9 44.51 39.22 8.14
N ILE A 10 44.78 40.51 8.13
CA ILE A 10 43.94 41.56 8.73
C ILE A 10 42.53 41.59 8.11
N VAL A 11 42.36 41.33 6.81
CA VAL A 11 41.09 41.32 6.12
C VAL A 11 40.44 39.93 6.16
N ARG A 12 41.24 38.86 6.13
CA ARG A 12 40.80 37.47 6.03
C ARG A 12 40.25 36.93 7.36
N ILE A 13 40.80 37.30 8.51
CA ILE A 13 40.40 36.85 9.82
C ILE A 13 39.02 37.40 10.19
N PRO A 14 38.73 38.70 10.09
CA PRO A 14 37.39 39.24 10.36
C PRO A 14 36.28 38.61 9.50
N ASN A 15 36.55 38.41 8.22
CA ASN A 15 35.56 37.77 7.30
C ASN A 15 35.29 36.31 7.68
N ARG A 16 36.33 35.57 8.13
CA ARG A 16 36.13 34.20 8.65
C ARG A 16 35.34 34.18 9.95
N ILE A 17 35.62 35.11 10.86
CA ILE A 17 34.85 35.25 12.11
C ILE A 17 33.40 35.56 11.82
N ALA A 18 33.15 36.52 10.95
CA ALA A 18 31.75 36.85 10.54
C ALA A 18 31.02 35.66 9.94
N THR A 19 31.67 34.90 9.06
CA THR A 19 31.12 33.68 8.47
C THR A 19 30.83 32.60 9.52
N ILE A 20 31.70 32.42 10.51
CA ILE A 20 31.50 31.47 11.61
C ILE A 20 30.31 31.91 12.49
N GLN A 21 30.24 33.20 12.84
CA GLN A 21 29.16 33.77 13.62
C GLN A 21 27.79 33.61 12.92
N GLN A 22 27.76 33.87 11.61
CA GLN A 22 26.56 33.67 10.82
C GLN A 22 26.12 32.19 10.81
N LYS A 23 27.03 31.25 10.56
CA LYS A 23 26.71 29.83 10.62
C LYS A 23 26.25 29.36 12.00
N ALA A 24 26.86 29.88 13.06
CA ALA A 24 26.45 29.57 14.42
C ALA A 24 25.03 30.07 14.70
N ALA A 25 24.68 31.28 14.27
CA ALA A 25 23.33 31.83 14.39
C ALA A 25 22.29 31.02 13.59
N GLU A 26 22.62 30.58 12.38
CA GLU A 26 21.77 29.72 11.55
C GLU A 26 21.49 28.37 12.24
N ILE A 27 22.50 27.76 12.87
CA ILE A 27 22.33 26.50 13.61
C ILE A 27 21.47 26.72 14.86
N GLN A 28 21.69 27.80 15.59
CA GLN A 28 20.86 28.15 16.77
C GLN A 28 19.40 28.34 16.39
N GLN A 29 19.12 29.01 15.27
CA GLN A 29 17.75 29.19 14.79
C GLN A 29 17.11 27.85 14.42
N LYS A 30 17.82 26.99 13.70
CA LYS A 30 17.34 25.65 13.35
C LYS A 30 17.08 24.77 14.57
N ASP A 31 17.96 24.84 15.59
CA ASP A 31 17.77 24.14 16.87
C ASP A 31 16.49 24.60 17.55
N ALA A 32 16.27 25.89 17.67
CA ALA A 32 15.05 26.43 18.27
C ALA A 32 13.79 26.01 17.52
N ASP A 33 13.82 26.11 16.19
CA ASP A 33 12.68 25.75 15.34
C ASP A 33 12.33 24.26 15.45
N ILE A 34 13.32 23.37 15.44
CA ILE A 34 13.04 21.93 15.52
C ILE A 34 12.57 21.52 16.93
N ARG A 35 13.11 22.14 17.99
CA ARG A 35 12.62 21.89 19.34
C ARG A 35 11.17 22.32 19.51
N ALA A 36 10.77 23.46 18.96
CA ALA A 36 9.39 23.91 18.96
C ALA A 36 8.47 22.92 18.25
N LYS A 37 8.87 22.45 17.04
CA LYS A 37 8.14 21.44 16.28
C LYS A 37 8.04 20.11 17.06
N CYS A 38 9.13 19.63 17.64
CA CYS A 38 9.12 18.41 18.45
C CYS A 38 8.22 18.54 19.67
N SER A 39 8.24 19.69 20.37
CA SER A 39 7.38 19.96 21.52
C SER A 39 5.90 19.97 21.15
N GLU A 40 5.52 20.54 19.99
CA GLU A 40 4.15 20.52 19.47
C GLU A 40 3.62 19.09 19.30
N TRP A 41 4.49 18.16 18.90
CA TRP A 41 4.16 16.76 18.64
C TRP A 41 4.50 15.81 19.79
N GLY A 42 5.04 16.29 20.92
CA GLY A 42 5.46 15.45 22.04
C GLY A 42 6.62 14.50 21.70
N LEU A 43 7.44 14.86 20.72
CA LEU A 43 8.62 14.09 20.33
C LEU A 43 9.83 14.52 21.19
N ASN A 44 10.65 13.55 21.60
CA ASN A 44 11.86 13.84 22.35
C ASN A 44 12.98 14.34 21.44
N THR A 45 13.90 15.13 22.02
CA THR A 45 15.04 15.75 21.32
C THR A 45 16.39 15.16 21.72
N TYR A 46 16.44 13.99 22.36
CA TYR A 46 17.67 13.40 22.92
C TYR A 46 18.82 13.30 21.94
N ILE A 47 18.54 12.98 20.67
CA ILE A 47 19.60 12.90 19.64
C ILE A 47 20.25 14.25 19.37
N LEU A 48 19.50 15.35 19.50
CA LEU A 48 20.00 16.71 19.36
C LEU A 48 20.76 17.13 20.62
N ASP A 49 20.24 16.80 21.80
CA ASP A 49 20.90 17.08 23.08
C ASP A 49 22.26 16.35 23.16
N ASP A 50 22.37 15.14 22.64
CA ASP A 50 23.64 14.40 22.53
C ASP A 50 24.57 15.01 21.51
N ALA A 51 24.07 15.41 20.34
CA ALA A 51 24.89 16.07 19.31
C ALA A 51 25.47 17.41 19.78
N MET A 52 24.73 18.14 20.61
CA MET A 52 25.17 19.42 21.19
C MET A 52 26.30 19.28 22.23
N LYS A 53 26.55 18.09 22.77
CA LYS A 53 27.69 17.84 23.69
C LYS A 53 29.05 17.87 22.98
N THR A 54 29.06 17.73 21.67
CA THR A 54 30.27 17.77 20.84
C THR A 54 30.28 19.02 19.96
N PRO A 55 31.41 19.73 19.81
CA PRO A 55 31.49 20.94 19.01
C PRO A 55 31.55 20.65 17.49
N ASP A 56 30.74 19.72 17.00
CA ASP A 56 30.69 19.34 15.59
C ASP A 56 29.34 19.75 14.96
N SER A 57 29.37 20.83 14.20
CA SER A 57 28.20 21.35 13.51
C SER A 57 27.54 20.34 12.55
N SER A 58 28.32 19.43 11.98
CA SER A 58 27.80 18.40 11.05
C SER A 58 26.91 17.39 11.80
N ASN A 59 27.30 17.01 13.01
CA ASN A 59 26.51 16.13 13.87
C ASN A 59 25.20 16.78 14.31
N ILE A 60 25.26 18.08 14.67
CA ILE A 60 24.08 18.86 15.06
C ILE A 60 23.11 18.95 13.88
N LEU A 61 23.56 19.34 12.70
CA LEU A 61 22.70 19.42 11.51
C LEU A 61 22.09 18.06 11.15
N ARG A 62 22.83 16.97 11.25
CA ARG A 62 22.31 15.62 11.02
C ARG A 62 21.23 15.24 12.04
N ALA A 63 21.40 15.61 13.31
CA ALA A 63 20.39 15.38 14.34
C ALA A 63 19.10 16.21 14.07
N ILE A 64 19.24 17.44 13.62
CA ILE A 64 18.13 18.29 13.19
C ILE A 64 17.37 17.65 12.03
N ASP A 65 18.08 17.23 10.96
CA ASP A 65 17.46 16.57 9.80
C ASP A 65 16.71 15.28 10.17
N GLU A 66 17.25 14.52 11.13
CA GLU A 66 16.57 13.31 11.63
C GLU A 66 15.29 13.65 12.40
N LEU A 67 15.32 14.69 13.24
CA LEU A 67 14.13 15.15 13.94
C LEU A 67 13.08 15.73 12.99
N GLU A 68 13.47 16.45 11.95
CA GLU A 68 12.55 16.93 10.91
C GLU A 68 11.83 15.77 10.22
N LYS A 69 12.55 14.69 9.90
CA LYS A 69 11.94 13.47 9.35
C LYS A 69 10.94 12.84 10.32
N ARG A 70 11.28 12.78 11.61
CA ARG A 70 10.36 12.23 12.63
C ARG A 70 9.09 13.05 12.76
N VAL A 71 9.21 14.39 12.78
CA VAL A 71 8.07 15.31 12.80
C VAL A 71 7.21 15.10 11.55
N GLU A 72 7.81 15.03 10.37
CA GLU A 72 7.06 14.86 9.13
C GLU A 72 6.36 13.49 9.07
N ASN A 73 7.01 12.41 9.49
CA ASN A 73 6.38 11.10 9.60
C ASN A 73 5.20 11.11 10.56
N ALA A 74 5.35 11.76 11.74
CA ALA A 74 4.25 11.89 12.71
C ALA A 74 3.05 12.64 12.12
N LYS A 75 3.30 13.71 11.36
CA LYS A 75 2.25 14.48 10.65
C LYS A 75 1.52 13.64 9.61
N GLN A 76 2.26 12.88 8.81
CA GLN A 76 1.68 12.04 7.75
C GLN A 76 0.80 10.94 8.34
N GLU A 77 1.30 10.23 9.36
CA GLU A 77 0.53 9.17 10.02
C GLU A 77 -0.71 9.73 10.74
N TYR A 78 -0.61 10.88 11.38
CA TYR A 78 -1.74 11.57 12.00
C TYR A 78 -2.81 11.93 10.97
N LYS A 79 -2.41 12.56 9.85
CA LYS A 79 -3.35 12.91 8.78
C LYS A 79 -4.04 11.70 8.20
N ALA A 80 -3.30 10.61 7.95
CA ALA A 80 -3.88 9.36 7.47
C ALA A 80 -4.92 8.83 8.45
N PHE A 81 -4.59 8.75 9.74
CA PHE A 81 -5.52 8.30 10.76
C PHE A 81 -6.79 9.16 10.83
N ILE A 82 -6.67 10.49 10.83
CA ILE A 82 -7.83 11.41 10.88
C ILE A 82 -8.74 11.20 9.66
N ASN A 83 -8.16 11.04 8.48
CA ASN A 83 -8.93 10.78 7.26
C ASN A 83 -9.68 9.44 7.36
N ASP A 84 -9.00 8.37 7.74
CA ASP A 84 -9.60 7.04 7.89
C ASP A 84 -10.71 7.03 8.95
N ALA A 85 -10.50 7.69 10.08
CA ALA A 85 -11.48 7.81 11.14
C ALA A 85 -12.73 8.61 10.70
N ASN A 86 -12.54 9.70 9.97
CA ASN A 86 -13.66 10.49 9.44
C ASN A 86 -14.46 9.71 8.37
N GLU A 87 -13.81 8.97 7.48
CA GLU A 87 -14.51 8.11 6.52
C GLU A 87 -15.26 6.97 7.24
N ALA A 88 -14.68 6.38 8.27
CA ALA A 88 -15.36 5.39 9.10
C ALA A 88 -16.61 5.97 9.78
N VAL A 89 -16.53 7.17 10.35
CA VAL A 89 -17.69 7.89 10.95
C VAL A 89 -18.78 8.14 9.90
N LYS A 90 -18.41 8.58 8.72
CA LYS A 90 -19.34 8.81 7.61
C LYS A 90 -20.05 7.51 7.20
N GLU A 91 -19.32 6.41 7.09
CA GLU A 91 -19.90 5.10 6.76
C GLU A 91 -20.81 4.59 7.88
N ALA A 92 -20.38 4.67 9.16
CA ALA A 92 -21.13 4.25 10.33
C ALA A 92 -22.52 4.91 10.42
N ARG A 93 -22.59 6.22 10.09
CA ARG A 93 -23.87 6.98 10.11
C ARG A 93 -24.89 6.44 9.12
N LYS A 94 -24.48 5.87 7.99
CA LYS A 94 -25.39 5.25 7.00
C LYS A 94 -26.13 4.05 7.62
N TYR A 95 -25.49 3.36 8.55
CA TYR A 95 -26.03 2.16 9.22
C TYR A 95 -26.54 2.43 10.64
N LYS A 96 -26.66 3.72 11.03
CA LYS A 96 -27.12 4.16 12.36
C LYS A 96 -26.29 3.61 13.53
N ILE A 97 -24.99 3.40 13.31
CA ILE A 97 -24.04 3.02 14.36
C ILE A 97 -23.69 4.26 15.17
N ASP A 98 -23.57 4.09 16.50
CA ASP A 98 -23.10 5.16 17.36
C ASP A 98 -21.65 5.55 17.03
N VAL A 99 -21.43 6.84 16.83
CA VAL A 99 -20.13 7.41 16.44
C VAL A 99 -19.49 8.25 17.55
N SER A 100 -20.12 8.31 18.71
CA SER A 100 -19.77 9.23 19.82
C SER A 100 -18.31 9.03 20.27
N ASP A 101 -17.92 7.79 20.54
CA ASP A 101 -16.57 7.45 21.01
C ASP A 101 -15.50 7.81 19.96
N MET A 102 -15.79 7.54 18.69
CA MET A 102 -14.86 7.86 17.59
C MET A 102 -14.73 9.37 17.40
N LEU A 103 -15.83 10.11 17.49
CA LEU A 103 -15.80 11.58 17.41
C LEU A 103 -15.07 12.19 18.60
N GLN A 104 -15.23 11.65 19.81
CA GLN A 104 -14.50 12.07 21.00
C GLN A 104 -13.00 11.80 20.84
N LEU A 105 -12.62 10.62 20.35
CA LEU A 105 -11.21 10.28 20.05
C LEU A 105 -10.61 11.27 19.06
N ILE A 106 -11.30 11.53 17.95
CA ILE A 106 -10.86 12.51 16.94
C ILE A 106 -10.68 13.89 17.57
N ALA A 107 -11.64 14.34 18.38
CA ALA A 107 -11.59 15.65 19.04
C ALA A 107 -10.39 15.75 20.00
N THR A 108 -10.14 14.71 20.80
CA THR A 108 -9.02 14.64 21.75
C THR A 108 -7.68 14.81 21.04
N ILE A 109 -7.39 13.98 20.03
CA ILE A 109 -6.10 14.02 19.33
C ILE A 109 -5.97 15.23 18.39
N THR A 110 -7.08 15.86 17.98
CA THR A 110 -7.05 17.09 17.19
C THR A 110 -6.80 18.30 18.06
N GLY A 111 -7.27 18.27 19.30
CA GLY A 111 -7.02 19.31 20.31
C GLY A 111 -5.58 19.32 20.81
N ASP A 112 -4.95 18.17 20.97
CA ASP A 112 -3.54 18.05 21.35
C ASP A 112 -2.85 16.92 20.55
N LYS A 113 -1.92 17.28 19.69
CA LYS A 113 -1.17 16.33 18.84
C LYS A 113 -0.24 15.42 19.65
N ARG A 114 0.11 15.79 20.88
CA ARG A 114 0.91 14.95 21.78
C ARG A 114 0.12 13.72 22.22
N GLU A 115 -1.18 13.86 22.39
CA GLU A 115 -2.08 12.74 22.68
C GLU A 115 -2.05 11.69 21.56
N TRP A 116 -1.97 12.11 20.31
CA TRP A 116 -1.77 11.20 19.19
C TRP A 116 -0.50 10.37 19.33
N ILE A 117 0.64 10.99 19.61
CA ILE A 117 1.92 10.28 19.74
C ILE A 117 1.90 9.30 20.90
N MET A 118 1.33 9.69 22.06
CA MET A 118 1.26 8.85 23.24
C MET A 118 0.28 7.69 23.12
N SER A 119 -0.82 7.87 22.38
CA SER A 119 -1.91 6.89 22.27
C SER A 119 -2.05 6.25 20.89
N LYS A 120 -1.10 6.45 20.00
CA LYS A 120 -1.15 6.04 18.58
C LYS A 120 -1.58 4.59 18.37
N ALA A 121 -1.03 3.64 19.14
CA ALA A 121 -1.39 2.24 19.05
C ALA A 121 -2.85 2.02 19.45
N SER A 122 -3.27 2.59 20.59
CA SER A 122 -4.64 2.51 21.07
C SER A 122 -5.64 3.17 20.12
N CYS A 123 -5.28 4.31 19.51
CA CYS A 123 -6.11 4.97 18.51
C CYS A 123 -6.34 4.07 17.29
N LYS A 124 -5.28 3.44 16.78
CA LYS A 124 -5.36 2.51 15.66
C LYS A 124 -6.23 1.29 15.99
N ASP A 125 -6.06 0.70 17.18
CA ASP A 125 -6.87 -0.43 17.63
C ASP A 125 -8.36 -0.05 17.77
N THR A 126 -8.64 1.14 18.28
CA THR A 126 -10.02 1.66 18.40
C THR A 126 -10.65 1.83 17.03
N LEU A 127 -9.93 2.41 16.07
CA LEU A 127 -10.42 2.55 14.69
C LEU A 127 -10.69 1.19 14.05
N VAL A 128 -9.81 0.22 14.24
CA VAL A 128 -9.98 -1.15 13.73
C VAL A 128 -11.25 -1.79 14.29
N LYS A 129 -11.48 -1.70 15.60
CA LYS A 129 -12.70 -2.24 16.23
C LYS A 129 -13.97 -1.56 15.69
N PHE A 130 -13.93 -0.24 15.56
CA PHE A 130 -15.03 0.52 15.01
C PHE A 130 -15.34 0.14 13.56
N GLN A 131 -14.34 -0.03 12.72
CA GLN A 131 -14.49 -0.52 11.35
C GLN A 131 -15.08 -1.93 11.29
N GLN A 132 -14.73 -2.80 12.24
CA GLN A 132 -15.32 -4.14 12.34
C GLN A 132 -16.81 -4.07 12.70
N GLU A 133 -17.23 -3.14 13.55
CA GLU A 133 -18.65 -2.93 13.87
C GLU A 133 -19.43 -2.42 12.65
N ILE A 134 -18.86 -1.49 11.90
CA ILE A 134 -19.44 -1.03 10.64
C ILE A 134 -19.60 -2.21 9.68
N GLN A 135 -18.59 -3.04 9.54
CA GLN A 135 -18.63 -4.19 8.63
C GLN A 135 -19.74 -5.18 9.03
N LYS A 136 -19.89 -5.47 10.33
CA LYS A 136 -20.99 -6.31 10.83
C LYS A 136 -22.37 -5.74 10.46
N ALA A 137 -22.55 -4.43 10.62
CA ALA A 137 -23.81 -3.77 10.28
C ALA A 137 -24.09 -3.76 8.76
N VAL A 138 -23.05 -3.54 7.95
CA VAL A 138 -23.11 -3.65 6.48
C VAL A 138 -23.56 -5.04 6.06
N ASP A 139 -22.98 -6.07 6.66
CA ASP A 139 -23.28 -7.47 6.33
C ASP A 139 -24.73 -7.82 6.74
N ALA A 140 -25.17 -7.35 7.91
CA ALA A 140 -26.54 -7.51 8.36
C ALA A 140 -27.56 -6.83 7.42
N ALA A 141 -27.24 -5.60 6.99
CA ALA A 141 -28.09 -4.84 6.07
C ALA A 141 -28.17 -5.48 4.67
N LYS A 142 -27.13 -6.19 4.24
CA LYS A 142 -27.11 -6.92 2.95
C LYS A 142 -27.81 -8.28 3.01
N GLY A 143 -28.41 -8.66 4.16
CA GLY A 143 -29.07 -9.95 4.34
C GLY A 143 -28.12 -11.15 4.26
N LYS A 144 -26.81 -10.94 4.35
CA LYS A 144 -25.85 -12.02 4.39
C LYS A 144 -25.86 -12.65 5.78
N SER A 145 -26.39 -13.87 5.89
CA SER A 145 -26.17 -14.68 7.09
C SER A 145 -24.65 -14.77 7.28
N GLY A 146 -24.14 -14.39 8.46
CA GLY A 146 -22.70 -14.36 8.72
C GLY A 146 -22.02 -15.73 8.79
N LYS A 147 -22.63 -16.76 8.18
CA LYS A 147 -22.11 -18.13 8.15
C LYS A 147 -21.45 -18.42 6.81
N ASP A 148 -20.28 -19.01 6.88
CA ASP A 148 -19.66 -19.61 5.72
C ASP A 148 -20.53 -20.72 5.17
N ILE A 149 -20.65 -20.78 3.85
CA ILE A 149 -21.22 -21.90 3.11
C ILE A 149 -20.12 -22.41 2.19
N PRO A 150 -19.24 -23.30 2.68
CA PRO A 150 -18.09 -23.76 1.90
C PRO A 150 -18.53 -24.30 0.55
N HIS A 151 -17.79 -23.93 -0.49
CA HIS A 151 -17.97 -24.52 -1.80
C HIS A 151 -17.80 -26.04 -1.70
N ARG A 152 -18.64 -26.81 -2.37
CA ARG A 152 -18.67 -28.31 -2.28
C ARG A 152 -17.32 -28.97 -2.58
N ALA A 153 -16.43 -28.33 -3.36
CA ALA A 153 -15.10 -28.84 -3.66
C ALA A 153 -14.07 -28.53 -2.57
N VAL A 154 -14.38 -27.63 -1.63
CA VAL A 154 -13.46 -27.26 -0.55
C VAL A 154 -13.50 -28.33 0.54
N LYS A 155 -12.38 -29.02 0.74
CA LYS A 155 -12.24 -30.11 1.71
C LYS A 155 -12.04 -29.57 3.13
N THR A 156 -12.37 -30.39 4.12
CA THR A 156 -12.16 -30.08 5.56
C THR A 156 -10.74 -30.40 6.03
N ASP A 157 -9.94 -31.07 5.20
CA ASP A 157 -8.55 -31.43 5.45
C ASP A 157 -7.76 -31.45 4.13
N TYR A 158 -6.51 -31.01 4.19
CA TYR A 158 -5.58 -30.92 3.04
C TYR A 158 -4.24 -31.51 3.44
N LYS A 159 -3.93 -32.71 3.00
CA LYS A 159 -2.68 -33.43 3.32
C LYS A 159 -1.58 -33.16 2.31
N THR A 160 -1.94 -33.05 1.05
CA THR A 160 -1.02 -32.91 -0.08
C THR A 160 -1.29 -31.63 -0.87
N ASP A 161 -0.33 -31.21 -1.70
CA ASP A 161 -0.53 -30.09 -2.62
C ASP A 161 -1.55 -30.46 -3.72
N ALA A 162 -1.61 -31.77 -4.08
CA ALA A 162 -2.60 -32.28 -5.03
C ALA A 162 -4.05 -32.13 -4.52
N ASP A 163 -4.30 -32.14 -3.21
CA ASP A 163 -5.63 -31.85 -2.67
C ASP A 163 -6.08 -30.42 -2.99
N VAL A 164 -5.13 -29.47 -2.97
CA VAL A 164 -5.39 -28.07 -3.35
C VAL A 164 -5.67 -27.99 -4.84
N ASP A 165 -4.83 -28.62 -5.68
CA ASP A 165 -5.00 -28.64 -7.13
C ASP A 165 -6.38 -29.17 -7.53
N GLU A 166 -6.81 -30.28 -6.95
CA GLU A 166 -8.11 -30.89 -7.20
C GLU A 166 -9.27 -29.96 -6.82
N THR A 167 -9.17 -29.29 -5.66
CA THR A 167 -10.17 -28.32 -5.23
C THR A 167 -10.32 -27.17 -6.24
N PHE A 168 -9.20 -26.57 -6.61
CA PHE A 168 -9.22 -25.44 -7.56
C PHE A 168 -9.62 -25.86 -8.97
N LYS A 169 -9.23 -27.05 -9.42
CA LYS A 169 -9.67 -27.61 -10.70
C LYS A 169 -11.19 -27.81 -10.72
N SER A 170 -11.75 -28.33 -9.64
CA SER A 170 -13.21 -28.55 -9.52
C SER A 170 -13.97 -27.22 -9.56
N ILE A 171 -13.50 -26.20 -8.82
CA ILE A 171 -14.10 -24.86 -8.85
C ILE A 171 -13.98 -24.23 -10.22
N ASN A 172 -12.81 -24.30 -10.85
CA ASN A 172 -12.57 -23.71 -12.16
C ASN A 172 -13.41 -24.35 -13.27
N ALA A 173 -13.75 -25.63 -13.15
CA ALA A 173 -14.60 -26.33 -14.10
C ALA A 173 -16.06 -25.79 -14.14
N GLU A 174 -16.50 -25.12 -13.07
CA GLU A 174 -17.83 -24.50 -13.01
C GLU A 174 -17.91 -23.15 -13.74
N PHE A 175 -16.77 -22.55 -14.11
CA PHE A 175 -16.75 -21.28 -14.83
C PHE A 175 -16.90 -21.47 -16.32
N THR A 176 -17.91 -20.86 -16.92
CA THR A 176 -18.06 -20.76 -18.36
C THR A 176 -17.19 -19.64 -18.96
N THR A 177 -17.05 -18.56 -18.23
CA THR A 177 -16.22 -17.39 -18.54
C THR A 177 -15.38 -17.04 -17.33
N ASP A 178 -14.39 -16.19 -17.49
CA ASP A 178 -13.56 -15.66 -16.40
C ASP A 178 -12.86 -16.76 -15.57
N LYS A 179 -12.40 -17.82 -16.24
CA LYS A 179 -11.70 -18.96 -15.62
C LYS A 179 -10.48 -18.49 -14.85
N TRP A 180 -10.22 -19.13 -13.71
CA TRP A 180 -9.03 -18.84 -12.90
C TRP A 180 -7.74 -19.32 -13.56
N PHE A 181 -7.82 -20.39 -14.37
CA PHE A 181 -6.68 -20.94 -15.09
C PHE A 181 -6.96 -20.88 -16.58
N ALA A 182 -6.24 -19.97 -17.27
CA ALA A 182 -6.31 -19.84 -18.72
C ALA A 182 -5.21 -20.66 -19.42
N ASN A 183 -4.08 -20.89 -18.72
CA ASN A 183 -2.86 -21.49 -19.25
C ASN A 183 -2.59 -22.88 -18.65
N GLY A 184 -3.60 -23.75 -18.63
CA GLY A 184 -3.51 -25.10 -18.08
C GLY A 184 -4.17 -25.27 -16.72
N ASP A 185 -4.04 -26.45 -16.14
CA ASP A 185 -4.53 -26.74 -14.81
C ASP A 185 -3.54 -26.22 -13.75
N LEU A 186 -4.06 -25.87 -12.56
CA LEU A 186 -3.23 -25.57 -11.42
C LEU A 186 -2.34 -26.79 -11.12
N LYS A 187 -1.05 -26.55 -10.93
CA LYS A 187 -0.07 -27.53 -10.42
C LYS A 187 0.78 -26.85 -9.38
N LEU A 188 0.36 -27.02 -8.14
CA LEU A 188 1.05 -26.45 -6.99
C LEU A 188 2.29 -27.28 -6.64
N SER A 189 3.38 -26.59 -6.30
CA SER A 189 4.61 -27.22 -5.84
C SER A 189 5.43 -26.26 -4.98
N PRO A 190 6.37 -26.77 -4.17
CA PRO A 190 7.22 -25.90 -3.38
C PRO A 190 8.28 -25.19 -4.24
N THR A 191 8.63 -23.95 -3.86
CA THR A 191 9.83 -23.25 -4.35
C THR A 191 10.84 -23.05 -3.24
N THR A 192 12.12 -23.21 -3.58
CA THR A 192 13.24 -22.86 -2.70
C THR A 192 13.99 -21.62 -3.16
N ARG A 193 13.46 -20.91 -4.16
CA ARG A 193 14.07 -19.71 -4.68
C ARG A 193 14.09 -18.60 -3.62
N ARG A 194 15.26 -18.09 -3.31
CA ARG A 194 15.43 -17.01 -2.32
C ARG A 194 14.77 -15.71 -2.77
N GLY A 195 14.10 -15.03 -1.84
CA GLY A 195 13.53 -13.69 -2.05
C GLY A 195 12.21 -13.66 -2.79
N VAL A 196 11.60 -14.83 -3.08
CA VAL A 196 10.25 -14.90 -3.65
C VAL A 196 9.30 -15.64 -2.72
N ASN A 197 8.08 -15.18 -2.65
CA ASN A 197 7.01 -15.83 -1.88
C ASN A 197 6.27 -16.88 -2.71
N GLY A 198 6.16 -16.64 -4.00
CA GLY A 198 5.62 -17.50 -5.02
C GLY A 198 6.16 -17.14 -6.39
N ASP A 199 5.96 -17.99 -7.35
CA ASP A 199 6.20 -17.73 -8.77
C ASP A 199 5.27 -18.57 -9.66
N THR A 200 4.91 -18.03 -10.82
CA THR A 200 4.04 -18.65 -11.82
C THR A 200 4.80 -18.93 -13.09
N TYR A 201 4.56 -20.10 -13.67
CA TYR A 201 5.07 -20.50 -14.97
C TYR A 201 3.98 -20.41 -16.04
N MET A 202 4.42 -20.25 -17.29
CA MET A 202 3.52 -20.13 -18.44
C MET A 202 2.67 -21.37 -18.71
N ASP A 203 3.06 -22.53 -18.16
CA ASP A 203 2.36 -23.80 -18.29
C ASP A 203 1.35 -24.09 -17.17
N GLY A 204 1.02 -23.09 -16.38
CA GLY A 204 0.06 -23.20 -15.28
C GLY A 204 0.65 -23.64 -13.95
N ARG A 205 1.94 -23.99 -13.90
CA ARG A 205 2.59 -24.33 -12.62
C ARG A 205 2.73 -23.09 -11.75
N ILE A 206 2.29 -23.22 -10.51
CA ILE A 206 2.48 -22.21 -9.45
C ILE A 206 3.33 -22.82 -8.37
N ARG A 207 4.34 -22.08 -7.92
CA ARG A 207 5.16 -22.51 -6.79
C ARG A 207 5.04 -21.48 -5.67
N LEU A 208 4.90 -21.99 -4.46
CA LEU A 208 4.95 -21.20 -3.23
C LEU A 208 6.06 -21.71 -2.33
N THR A 209 6.53 -20.89 -1.41
CA THR A 209 7.44 -21.39 -0.38
C THR A 209 6.75 -22.50 0.43
N PRO A 210 7.50 -23.51 0.96
CA PRO A 210 6.90 -24.61 1.71
C PRO A 210 6.00 -24.17 2.86
N ASP A 211 6.39 -23.12 3.57
CA ASP A 211 5.63 -22.53 4.66
C ASP A 211 4.30 -21.91 4.15
N ARG A 212 4.31 -21.21 3.00
CA ARG A 212 3.08 -20.69 2.39
C ARG A 212 2.15 -21.77 1.89
N LEU A 213 2.69 -22.86 1.31
CA LEU A 213 1.88 -24.00 0.92
C LEU A 213 1.17 -24.64 2.12
N GLN A 214 1.85 -24.77 3.24
CA GLN A 214 1.24 -25.29 4.46
C GLN A 214 0.15 -24.36 4.98
N ARG A 215 0.36 -23.05 4.94
CA ARG A 215 -0.64 -22.05 5.35
C ARG A 215 -1.85 -22.01 4.43
N VAL A 216 -1.66 -22.18 3.12
CA VAL A 216 -2.76 -22.31 2.14
C VAL A 216 -3.61 -23.54 2.48
N LYS A 217 -3.00 -24.69 2.72
CA LYS A 217 -3.70 -25.92 3.12
C LYS A 217 -4.49 -25.72 4.43
N SER A 218 -3.87 -25.08 5.41
CA SER A 218 -4.54 -24.74 6.68
C SER A 218 -5.72 -23.81 6.49
N ALA A 219 -5.56 -22.74 5.72
CA ALA A 219 -6.63 -21.78 5.43
C ALA A 219 -7.81 -22.44 4.72
N LEU A 220 -7.54 -23.25 3.69
CA LEU A 220 -8.57 -23.98 2.95
C LEU A 220 -9.32 -24.97 3.83
N ALA A 221 -8.61 -25.69 4.70
CA ALA A 221 -9.24 -26.61 5.67
C ALA A 221 -10.21 -25.85 6.62
N LYS A 222 -9.80 -24.69 7.12
CA LYS A 222 -10.67 -23.83 7.94
C LYS A 222 -11.90 -23.36 7.17
N ILE A 223 -11.75 -22.97 5.89
CA ILE A 223 -12.87 -22.62 5.04
C ILE A 223 -13.80 -23.82 4.89
N GLY A 224 -13.28 -25.01 4.57
CA GLY A 224 -14.07 -26.23 4.44
C GLY A 224 -14.81 -26.63 5.71
N GLN A 225 -14.31 -26.24 6.88
CA GLN A 225 -14.95 -26.42 8.18
C GLN A 225 -15.97 -25.31 8.52
N GLY A 226 -16.16 -24.30 7.65
CA GLY A 226 -17.01 -23.15 7.93
C GLY A 226 -16.45 -22.21 9.01
N LYS A 227 -15.12 -22.12 9.13
CA LYS A 227 -14.38 -21.36 10.15
C LYS A 227 -13.46 -20.33 9.53
N SER A 228 -13.86 -19.65 8.46
CA SER A 228 -13.02 -18.66 7.78
C SER A 228 -12.63 -17.48 8.68
N ASP A 229 -13.42 -17.22 9.72
CA ASP A 229 -13.15 -16.21 10.75
C ASP A 229 -11.92 -16.54 11.63
N THR A 230 -11.46 -17.79 11.64
CA THR A 230 -10.26 -18.22 12.38
C THR A 230 -8.97 -18.20 11.53
N ILE A 231 -9.06 -17.78 10.28
CA ILE A 231 -7.89 -17.60 9.40
C ILE A 231 -7.00 -16.50 9.99
N THR A 232 -5.73 -16.83 10.20
CA THR A 232 -4.72 -15.91 10.72
C THR A 232 -4.21 -14.96 9.63
N ASP A 233 -3.53 -13.88 10.02
CA ASP A 233 -2.87 -12.94 9.10
C ASP A 233 -1.91 -13.64 8.14
N LEU A 234 -1.12 -14.59 8.66
CA LEU A 234 -0.14 -15.33 7.85
C LEU A 234 -0.79 -16.30 6.86
N GLU A 235 -1.92 -16.90 7.23
CA GLU A 235 -2.71 -17.74 6.33
C GLU A 235 -3.39 -16.87 5.25
N ALA A 236 -3.96 -15.73 5.64
CA ALA A 236 -4.55 -14.78 4.71
C ALA A 236 -3.49 -14.22 3.73
N ASP A 237 -2.27 -13.97 4.20
CA ASP A 237 -1.13 -13.56 3.36
C ASP A 237 -0.75 -14.66 2.35
N ALA A 238 -0.74 -15.91 2.77
CA ALA A 238 -0.45 -17.05 1.88
C ALA A 238 -1.54 -17.22 0.81
N MET A 239 -2.81 -17.10 1.19
CA MET A 239 -3.95 -17.15 0.26
C MET A 239 -3.93 -15.98 -0.73
N ALA A 240 -3.60 -14.77 -0.28
CA ALA A 240 -3.45 -13.62 -1.15
C ALA A 240 -2.25 -13.77 -2.11
N THR A 241 -1.16 -14.40 -1.67
CA THR A 241 -0.03 -14.76 -2.55
C THR A 241 -0.48 -15.77 -3.61
N LEU A 242 -1.19 -16.83 -3.21
CA LEU A 242 -1.72 -17.79 -4.17
C LEU A 242 -2.64 -17.12 -5.21
N TRP A 243 -3.51 -16.21 -4.77
CA TRP A 243 -4.40 -15.48 -5.69
C TRP A 243 -3.63 -14.54 -6.63
N HIS A 244 -2.55 -13.93 -6.16
CA HIS A 244 -1.62 -13.16 -6.99
C HIS A 244 -1.00 -14.03 -8.10
N GLU A 245 -0.51 -15.22 -7.75
CA GLU A 245 0.07 -16.15 -8.72
C GLU A 245 -0.98 -16.69 -9.72
N ILE A 246 -2.21 -16.96 -9.24
CA ILE A 246 -3.33 -17.33 -10.12
C ILE A 246 -3.65 -16.17 -11.09
N THR A 247 -3.58 -14.92 -10.62
CA THR A 247 -3.79 -13.75 -11.49
C THR A 247 -2.73 -13.69 -12.59
N HIS A 248 -1.46 -13.97 -12.28
CA HIS A 248 -0.41 -14.12 -13.29
C HIS A 248 -0.70 -15.22 -14.32
N ASN A 249 -1.21 -16.37 -13.86
CA ASN A 249 -1.54 -17.47 -14.76
C ASN A 249 -2.60 -17.12 -15.82
N ARG A 250 -3.45 -16.14 -15.53
CA ARG A 250 -4.50 -15.66 -16.43
C ARG A 250 -3.99 -14.72 -17.51
N ASN A 251 -2.77 -14.19 -17.40
CA ASN A 251 -2.20 -13.33 -18.44
C ASN A 251 -1.88 -14.15 -19.70
N VAL A 252 -1.95 -13.52 -20.85
CA VAL A 252 -1.50 -14.17 -22.09
C VAL A 252 0.00 -14.43 -22.00
N PRO A 253 0.46 -15.65 -22.23
CA PRO A 253 1.89 -15.95 -22.25
C PRO A 253 2.59 -15.11 -23.30
N GLY A 254 3.74 -14.58 -22.93
CA GLY A 254 4.57 -13.77 -23.83
C GLY A 254 6.03 -14.23 -23.78
N ASN A 255 6.92 -13.37 -24.23
CA ASN A 255 8.34 -13.62 -24.15
C ASN A 255 8.77 -13.76 -22.68
N MET A 256 9.51 -14.81 -22.34
CA MET A 256 10.02 -15.04 -20.97
C MET A 256 11.01 -13.96 -20.50
N TYR A 257 11.60 -13.24 -21.43
CA TYR A 257 12.58 -12.18 -21.14
C TYR A 257 11.86 -10.83 -21.12
N THR A 258 11.56 -10.37 -19.92
CA THR A 258 11.04 -9.02 -19.67
C THR A 258 12.18 -8.10 -19.23
N THR A 259 12.11 -6.84 -19.63
CA THR A 259 12.95 -5.80 -19.03
C THR A 259 12.50 -5.56 -17.59
N SER A 260 13.37 -4.97 -16.74
CA SER A 260 12.97 -4.60 -15.36
C SER A 260 11.73 -3.70 -15.34
N ILE A 261 11.60 -2.80 -16.33
CA ILE A 261 10.44 -1.91 -16.48
C ILE A 261 9.15 -2.72 -16.72
N GLN A 262 9.21 -3.68 -17.63
CA GLN A 262 8.06 -4.54 -17.95
C GLN A 262 7.67 -5.42 -16.77
N THR A 263 8.65 -6.00 -16.09
CA THR A 263 8.43 -6.77 -14.85
C THR A 263 7.75 -5.91 -13.79
N ASP A 264 8.26 -4.71 -13.53
CA ASP A 264 7.70 -3.83 -12.50
C ASP A 264 6.23 -3.45 -12.76
N VAL A 265 5.86 -3.18 -14.01
CA VAL A 265 4.47 -2.87 -14.37
C VAL A 265 3.60 -4.12 -14.31
N MET A 266 4.08 -5.23 -14.81
CA MET A 266 3.38 -6.51 -14.76
C MET A 266 3.04 -6.88 -13.31
N GLU A 267 4.02 -6.84 -12.42
CA GLU A 267 3.84 -7.13 -11.00
C GLU A 267 2.85 -6.16 -10.34
N MET A 268 2.97 -4.86 -10.65
CA MET A 268 2.04 -3.85 -10.13
C MET A 268 0.60 -4.14 -10.53
N MET A 269 0.36 -4.45 -11.80
CA MET A 269 -1.00 -4.65 -12.30
C MET A 269 -1.59 -5.98 -11.84
N ASN A 270 -0.80 -7.04 -11.77
CA ASN A 270 -1.26 -8.32 -11.21
C ASN A 270 -1.60 -8.17 -9.72
N GLU A 271 -0.75 -7.52 -8.93
CA GLU A 271 -1.03 -7.26 -7.51
C GLU A 271 -2.25 -6.36 -7.32
N PHE A 272 -2.41 -5.30 -8.13
CA PHE A 272 -3.58 -4.43 -8.09
C PHE A 272 -4.86 -5.21 -8.33
N VAL A 273 -4.94 -5.97 -9.41
CA VAL A 273 -6.12 -6.77 -9.74
C VAL A 273 -6.35 -7.86 -8.70
N ALA A 274 -5.31 -8.57 -8.26
CA ALA A 274 -5.42 -9.60 -7.24
C ALA A 274 -6.00 -9.05 -5.93
N ARG A 275 -5.51 -7.92 -5.43
CA ARG A 275 -6.05 -7.29 -4.20
C ARG A 275 -7.51 -6.89 -4.35
N LYS A 276 -7.86 -6.24 -5.46
CA LYS A 276 -9.24 -5.77 -5.69
C LYS A 276 -10.24 -6.92 -5.90
N THR A 277 -9.79 -8.08 -6.39
CA THR A 277 -10.63 -9.25 -6.63
C THR A 277 -10.52 -10.34 -5.55
N LEU A 278 -9.68 -10.14 -4.54
CA LEU A 278 -9.54 -11.10 -3.43
C LEU A 278 -10.87 -11.38 -2.69
N PRO A 279 -11.76 -10.40 -2.46
CA PRO A 279 -13.08 -10.69 -1.91
C PRO A 279 -13.92 -11.64 -2.78
N GLU A 280 -13.84 -11.51 -4.10
CA GLU A 280 -14.50 -12.41 -5.06
C GLU A 280 -13.93 -13.83 -4.96
N PHE A 281 -12.61 -13.96 -4.85
CA PHE A 281 -11.92 -15.23 -4.64
C PHE A 281 -12.42 -15.96 -3.39
N TYR A 282 -12.43 -15.30 -2.22
CA TYR A 282 -12.95 -15.89 -0.99
C TYR A 282 -14.44 -16.22 -1.06
N SER A 283 -15.24 -15.37 -1.71
CA SER A 283 -16.65 -15.64 -1.95
C SER A 283 -16.87 -16.92 -2.77
N LYS A 284 -16.03 -17.19 -3.76
CA LYS A 284 -16.08 -18.42 -4.56
C LYS A 284 -15.68 -19.67 -3.77
N LEU A 285 -14.83 -19.51 -2.76
CA LEU A 285 -14.54 -20.59 -1.80
C LEU A 285 -15.66 -20.83 -0.78
N GLY A 286 -16.66 -19.93 -0.72
CA GLY A 286 -17.80 -20.02 0.17
C GLY A 286 -17.63 -19.25 1.49
N CYS A 287 -16.65 -18.37 1.60
CA CYS A 287 -16.52 -17.49 2.74
C CYS A 287 -17.58 -16.39 2.72
N ALA A 288 -18.23 -16.16 3.84
CA ALA A 288 -19.19 -15.06 4.00
C ALA A 288 -18.47 -13.69 3.95
N LYS A 289 -17.21 -13.64 4.35
CA LYS A 289 -16.36 -12.44 4.39
C LYS A 289 -14.95 -12.75 3.94
N THR A 290 -14.26 -11.71 3.46
CA THR A 290 -12.81 -11.81 3.25
C THR A 290 -12.11 -11.86 4.61
N PRO A 291 -11.34 -12.92 4.92
CA PRO A 291 -10.53 -12.97 6.14
C PRO A 291 -9.47 -11.87 6.15
N GLN A 292 -9.23 -11.29 7.32
CA GLN A 292 -8.16 -10.31 7.56
C GLN A 292 -8.06 -9.18 6.50
N PRO A 293 -9.17 -8.50 6.13
CA PRO A 293 -9.17 -7.57 4.98
C PRO A 293 -8.24 -6.38 5.20
N GLN A 294 -8.09 -5.91 6.44
CA GLN A 294 -7.22 -4.77 6.76
C GLN A 294 -5.74 -5.12 6.66
N PHE A 295 -5.36 -6.30 7.16
CA PHE A 295 -4.01 -6.80 7.02
C PHE A 295 -3.64 -6.93 5.54
N ILE A 296 -4.53 -7.48 4.71
CA ILE A 296 -4.30 -7.67 3.28
C ILE A 296 -4.14 -6.33 2.56
N ASN A 297 -4.97 -5.35 2.87
CA ASN A 297 -4.89 -4.02 2.25
C ASN A 297 -3.61 -3.25 2.62
N ASN A 298 -3.02 -3.54 3.77
CA ASN A 298 -1.81 -2.90 4.28
C ASN A 298 -0.56 -3.79 4.19
N ARG A 299 -0.60 -4.88 3.41
CA ARG A 299 0.53 -5.81 3.26
C ARG A 299 1.79 -5.10 2.77
N ASP A 300 2.80 -5.09 3.60
CA ASP A 300 4.16 -4.64 3.23
C ASP A 300 5.07 -5.81 2.78
N SER A 301 4.63 -7.05 3.03
CA SER A 301 5.44 -8.26 2.86
C SER A 301 5.74 -8.63 1.40
N THR A 302 4.99 -8.09 0.43
CA THR A 302 5.12 -8.46 -0.99
C THR A 302 6.11 -7.62 -1.79
N GLY A 303 6.61 -6.53 -1.23
CA GLY A 303 7.42 -5.56 -1.99
C GLY A 303 6.63 -4.75 -3.03
N TYR A 304 5.36 -5.09 -3.28
CA TYR A 304 4.51 -4.42 -4.27
C TYR A 304 3.53 -3.42 -3.63
N ASN A 305 3.46 -3.38 -2.31
CA ASN A 305 2.51 -2.54 -1.59
C ASN A 305 2.58 -1.07 -2.01
N ARG A 306 3.77 -0.49 -2.05
CA ARG A 306 3.97 0.91 -2.46
C ARG A 306 3.52 1.16 -3.90
N ARG A 307 3.67 0.18 -4.80
CA ARG A 307 3.26 0.29 -6.20
C ARG A 307 1.74 0.38 -6.31
N VAL A 308 1.04 -0.53 -5.64
CA VAL A 308 -0.43 -0.56 -5.63
C VAL A 308 -1.00 0.66 -4.91
N LEU A 309 -0.44 1.03 -3.75
CA LEU A 309 -0.87 2.23 -3.03
C LEU A 309 -0.67 3.51 -3.85
N GLY A 310 0.43 3.60 -4.61
CA GLY A 310 0.65 4.71 -5.54
C GLY A 310 -0.40 4.76 -6.66
N TYR A 311 -0.77 3.61 -7.21
CA TYR A 311 -1.78 3.52 -8.26
C TYR A 311 -3.19 3.83 -7.73
N ASP A 312 -3.56 3.28 -6.57
CA ASP A 312 -4.81 3.61 -5.87
C ASP A 312 -4.90 5.11 -5.51
N PHE A 313 -3.78 5.68 -5.05
CA PHE A 313 -3.70 7.12 -4.78
C PHE A 313 -4.03 7.97 -6.01
N VAL A 314 -3.49 7.61 -7.16
CA VAL A 314 -3.78 8.32 -8.43
C VAL A 314 -5.27 8.23 -8.77
N ILE A 315 -5.87 7.04 -8.67
CA ILE A 315 -7.30 6.82 -8.92
C ILE A 315 -8.14 7.74 -8.02
N GLN A 316 -7.87 7.72 -6.73
CA GLN A 316 -8.61 8.53 -5.73
C GLN A 316 -8.36 10.03 -5.92
N LYS A 317 -7.11 10.45 -6.09
CA LYS A 317 -6.72 11.85 -6.16
C LYS A 317 -7.27 12.55 -7.39
N LEU A 318 -7.40 11.81 -8.49
CA LEU A 318 -7.96 12.32 -9.74
C LEU A 318 -9.49 12.08 -9.85
N GLY A 319 -10.11 11.48 -8.83
CA GLY A 319 -11.56 11.21 -8.82
C GLY A 319 -12.00 10.28 -9.94
N LEU A 320 -11.14 9.32 -10.33
CA LEU A 320 -11.47 8.32 -11.34
C LEU A 320 -12.46 7.31 -10.77
N ASP A 321 -13.26 6.71 -11.65
CA ASP A 321 -14.19 5.65 -11.30
C ASP A 321 -13.43 4.35 -11.00
N PRO A 322 -13.33 3.89 -9.74
CA PRO A 322 -12.51 2.75 -9.38
C PRO A 322 -13.03 1.43 -9.97
N ASP A 323 -14.34 1.29 -10.19
CA ASP A 323 -14.94 0.10 -10.75
C ASP A 323 -14.61 -0.01 -12.24
N LYS A 324 -14.68 1.09 -12.99
CA LYS A 324 -14.26 1.12 -14.39
C LYS A 324 -12.76 0.87 -14.54
N VAL A 325 -11.93 1.46 -13.66
CA VAL A 325 -10.50 1.16 -13.64
C VAL A 325 -10.25 -0.32 -13.44
N LEU A 326 -10.90 -0.96 -12.46
CA LEU A 326 -10.75 -2.38 -12.18
C LEU A 326 -11.23 -3.25 -13.35
N GLN A 327 -12.39 -2.95 -13.92
CA GLN A 327 -12.93 -3.72 -15.06
C GLN A 327 -12.00 -3.63 -16.28
N SER A 328 -11.51 -2.45 -16.60
CA SER A 328 -10.55 -2.25 -17.69
C SER A 328 -9.21 -2.94 -17.39
N ALA A 329 -8.71 -2.81 -16.15
CA ALA A 329 -7.49 -3.49 -15.72
C ALA A 329 -7.62 -5.02 -15.89
N LYS A 330 -8.70 -5.66 -15.38
CA LYS A 330 -8.97 -7.09 -15.56
C LYS A 330 -8.99 -7.48 -17.03
N LYS A 331 -9.79 -6.78 -17.85
CA LYS A 331 -9.94 -7.06 -19.28
C LYS A 331 -8.60 -7.03 -20.00
N ASN A 332 -7.82 -5.98 -19.82
CA ASN A 332 -6.56 -5.81 -20.53
C ASN A 332 -5.45 -6.71 -19.97
N LEU A 333 -5.38 -6.88 -18.65
CA LEU A 333 -4.40 -7.76 -18.01
C LEU A 333 -4.47 -9.19 -18.54
N PHE A 334 -5.68 -9.71 -18.76
CA PHE A 334 -5.89 -11.07 -19.24
C PHE A 334 -5.91 -11.21 -20.77
N ALA A 335 -5.95 -10.10 -21.50
CA ALA A 335 -5.91 -10.09 -22.96
C ALA A 335 -4.53 -9.79 -23.55
N LEU A 336 -3.65 -9.17 -22.77
CA LEU A 336 -2.34 -8.70 -23.22
C LEU A 336 -1.21 -9.56 -22.67
N LYS A 337 -0.09 -9.58 -23.38
CA LYS A 337 1.13 -10.29 -22.98
C LYS A 337 1.82 -9.59 -21.79
N TYR A 338 2.64 -10.31 -21.06
CA TYR A 338 3.44 -9.77 -19.95
C TYR A 338 4.22 -8.50 -20.32
N THR A 339 4.74 -8.43 -21.55
CA THR A 339 5.50 -7.28 -22.04
C THR A 339 4.66 -6.04 -22.35
N GLU A 340 3.33 -6.18 -22.39
CA GLU A 340 2.39 -5.13 -22.83
C GLU A 340 1.62 -4.50 -21.65
N GLN A 341 1.92 -4.85 -20.41
CA GLN A 341 1.14 -4.46 -19.24
C GLN A 341 1.24 -2.96 -18.86
N GLU A 342 2.19 -2.21 -19.45
CA GLU A 342 2.16 -0.74 -19.35
C GLU A 342 0.91 -0.18 -20.05
N THR A 343 0.50 -0.80 -21.16
CA THR A 343 -0.76 -0.47 -21.86
C THR A 343 -1.96 -0.73 -20.96
N THR A 344 -1.98 -1.85 -20.23
CA THR A 344 -3.03 -2.16 -19.25
C THR A 344 -3.16 -1.05 -18.20
N ALA A 345 -2.04 -0.65 -17.60
CA ALA A 345 -2.03 0.37 -16.55
C ALA A 345 -2.53 1.74 -17.07
N ILE A 346 -2.12 2.12 -18.27
CA ILE A 346 -2.54 3.39 -18.89
C ILE A 346 -4.02 3.33 -19.28
N GLN A 347 -4.45 2.26 -19.97
CA GLN A 347 -5.81 2.12 -20.47
C GLN A 347 -6.83 2.08 -19.33
N ALA A 348 -6.50 1.40 -18.23
CA ALA A 348 -7.38 1.36 -17.07
C ALA A 348 -7.64 2.75 -16.48
N LEU A 349 -6.62 3.62 -16.39
CA LEU A 349 -6.82 5.00 -15.96
C LEU A 349 -7.67 5.81 -16.94
N LEU A 350 -7.46 5.62 -18.24
CA LEU A 350 -8.24 6.30 -19.29
C LEU A 350 -9.72 5.89 -19.20
N ASP A 351 -10.01 4.61 -19.15
CA ASP A 351 -11.37 4.07 -19.06
C ASP A 351 -12.05 4.46 -17.72
N GLY A 352 -11.26 4.70 -16.68
CA GLY A 352 -11.72 5.23 -15.38
C GLY A 352 -12.11 6.71 -15.42
N GLY A 353 -11.90 7.40 -16.55
CA GLY A 353 -12.29 8.80 -16.75
C GLY A 353 -11.13 9.77 -16.97
N LEU A 354 -9.87 9.28 -17.00
CA LEU A 354 -8.72 10.16 -17.20
C LEU A 354 -8.68 10.77 -18.60
N ASP A 355 -9.31 10.15 -19.60
CA ASP A 355 -9.42 10.65 -20.97
C ASP A 355 -10.22 11.96 -21.08
N THR A 356 -11.20 12.15 -20.19
CA THR A 356 -12.07 13.34 -20.11
C THR A 356 -11.64 14.29 -19.00
N PHE A 357 -10.70 13.88 -18.14
CA PHE A 357 -10.24 14.67 -17.02
C PHE A 357 -9.54 15.96 -17.48
N LYS A 358 -9.91 17.08 -16.85
CA LYS A 358 -9.23 18.37 -17.02
C LYS A 358 -8.49 18.71 -15.74
N GLY A 359 -7.20 18.96 -15.85
CA GLY A 359 -6.39 19.39 -14.73
C GLY A 359 -6.82 20.77 -14.18
N ALA A 360 -6.23 21.15 -13.05
CA ALA A 360 -6.46 22.44 -12.42
C ALA A 360 -6.10 23.62 -13.35
N ASN A 361 -5.23 23.39 -14.32
CA ASN A 361 -4.88 24.33 -15.39
C ASN A 361 -5.88 24.34 -16.56
N GLY A 362 -6.99 23.61 -16.48
CA GLY A 362 -8.03 23.48 -17.52
C GLY A 362 -7.64 22.61 -18.72
N LYS A 363 -6.43 22.05 -18.77
CA LYS A 363 -5.93 21.24 -19.88
C LYS A 363 -6.16 19.75 -19.63
N LYS A 364 -6.32 18.99 -20.70
CA LYS A 364 -6.28 17.51 -20.62
C LYS A 364 -4.88 17.03 -20.27
N ILE A 365 -4.80 15.89 -19.54
CA ILE A 365 -3.54 15.24 -19.23
C ILE A 365 -2.98 14.61 -20.51
N GLY A 366 -1.75 14.95 -20.85
CA GLY A 366 -1.07 14.45 -22.04
C GLY A 366 -0.55 13.02 -21.85
N LYS A 367 -0.40 12.26 -22.95
CA LYS A 367 0.11 10.88 -22.94
C LYS A 367 1.45 10.74 -22.21
N ALA A 368 2.35 11.70 -22.34
CA ALA A 368 3.65 11.70 -21.66
C ALA A 368 3.49 11.82 -20.12
N GLN A 369 2.56 12.65 -19.66
CA GLN A 369 2.25 12.83 -18.24
C GLN A 369 1.63 11.54 -17.66
N ILE A 370 0.70 10.88 -18.38
CA ILE A 370 0.11 9.61 -17.96
C ILE A 370 1.19 8.53 -17.82
N LYS A 371 2.08 8.40 -18.83
CA LYS A 371 3.22 7.48 -18.74
C LYS A 371 4.12 7.76 -17.54
N LYS A 372 4.36 9.03 -17.23
CA LYS A 372 5.16 9.43 -16.07
C LYS A 372 4.49 9.08 -14.74
N ILE A 373 3.17 9.27 -14.64
CA ILE A 373 2.37 8.85 -13.48
C ILE A 373 2.50 7.34 -13.27
N VAL A 374 2.26 6.53 -14.30
CA VAL A 374 2.41 5.07 -14.24
C VAL A 374 3.84 4.67 -13.87
N ALA A 375 4.85 5.39 -14.40
CA ALA A 375 6.25 5.14 -14.07
C ALA A 375 6.56 5.42 -12.58
N PHE A 376 5.95 6.41 -11.96
CA PHE A 376 6.09 6.64 -10.52
C PHE A 376 5.43 5.52 -9.69
N CYS A 377 4.21 5.12 -10.05
CA CYS A 377 3.50 4.03 -9.38
C CYS A 377 4.32 2.74 -9.43
N ARG A 378 4.76 2.28 -10.62
CA ARG A 378 5.53 1.03 -10.76
C ARG A 378 6.86 1.03 -10.02
N LYS A 379 7.48 2.20 -9.83
CA LYS A 379 8.70 2.35 -9.02
C LYS A 379 8.42 2.36 -7.52
N GLY A 380 7.17 2.34 -7.09
CA GLY A 380 6.78 2.44 -5.68
C GLY A 380 7.18 3.79 -5.06
N MET A 381 7.11 4.87 -5.85
CA MET A 381 7.35 6.21 -5.32
C MET A 381 6.28 6.56 -4.27
N SER A 382 6.66 7.39 -3.29
CA SER A 382 5.72 7.82 -2.26
C SER A 382 4.55 8.59 -2.87
N THR A 383 3.38 8.51 -2.23
CA THR A 383 2.20 9.29 -2.63
C THR A 383 2.48 10.79 -2.63
N THR A 384 3.31 11.26 -1.69
CA THR A 384 3.78 12.66 -1.68
C THR A 384 4.57 13.02 -2.94
N THR A 385 5.46 12.14 -3.41
CA THR A 385 6.22 12.38 -4.65
C THR A 385 5.29 12.44 -5.86
N ILE A 386 4.30 11.53 -5.92
CA ILE A 386 3.30 11.53 -7.00
C ILE A 386 2.46 12.80 -6.92
N GLU A 387 2.01 13.20 -5.74
CA GLU A 387 1.22 14.41 -5.54
C GLU A 387 1.97 15.68 -5.96
N ASN A 388 3.24 15.80 -5.56
CA ASN A 388 4.07 16.94 -5.95
C ASN A 388 4.22 17.02 -7.47
N TYR A 389 4.40 15.90 -8.15
CA TYR A 389 4.43 15.86 -9.60
C TYR A 389 3.08 16.33 -10.20
N LEU A 390 1.95 15.82 -9.69
CA LEU A 390 0.62 16.23 -10.16
C LEU A 390 0.39 17.74 -9.99
N LYS A 391 0.86 18.33 -8.88
CA LYS A 391 0.80 19.77 -8.63
C LYS A 391 1.71 20.56 -9.58
N GLN A 392 2.95 20.13 -9.75
CA GLN A 392 3.93 20.76 -10.63
C GLN A 392 3.44 20.82 -12.09
N GLU A 393 2.76 19.77 -12.54
CA GLU A 393 2.18 19.69 -13.88
C GLU A 393 0.83 20.42 -14.00
N GLY A 394 0.33 21.02 -12.91
CA GLY A 394 -0.97 21.69 -12.89
C GLY A 394 -2.15 20.75 -13.10
N ILE A 395 -1.97 19.45 -12.79
CA ILE A 395 -3.03 18.44 -12.87
C ILE A 395 -3.97 18.59 -11.68
N ILE A 396 -3.42 18.85 -10.50
CA ILE A 396 -4.19 19.15 -9.28
C ILE A 396 -3.72 20.48 -8.68
N LYS A 397 -4.51 21.02 -7.73
CA LYS A 397 -4.16 22.22 -6.95
C LYS A 397 -3.17 21.92 -5.84
#